data_b9962d6bc86ffb0893353c1d75b284e3
#
_entry.id   b9962d6bc86ffb0893353c1d75b284e3
#
_cell.length_a   1.000
_cell.length_b   1.000
_cell.length_c   1.000
_cell.angle_alpha   90.00
_cell.angle_beta   90.00
_cell.angle_gamma   90.00
#
_symmetry.space_group_name_H-M   'P 1'
#
loop_
_entity.id
_entity.type
_entity.pdbx_description
1 polymer ?
#
loop_
_entity_poly.entity_id
_entity_poly.type
_entity_poly.pdbx_seq_one_letter_code
_entity_poly.pdbx_strand_id
1 'polypeptide(L)'
;MAQDRLISTNYPYLPVRVDIRGWQEEAPALLDTGFTGELIIPESVLAQGLGFPDEHTTVEVGDNRVIDAPIYLGTLELIGFPPIPDVTVIVLGDEYILGREILDLFEVTFDHGQRVIVRP
;
A
#
# COMPACT_ATOMS: atom_id res chain seq x y z
N MET A 1 -8.07 -13.76 -17.68
CA MET A 1 -9.21 -13.99 -16.79
C MET A 1 -8.86 -13.48 -15.40
N ALA A 2 -9.77 -12.75 -14.76
CA ALA A 2 -9.53 -12.22 -13.43
C ALA A 2 -9.47 -13.35 -12.41
N GLN A 3 -8.56 -13.20 -11.46
CA GLN A 3 -8.42 -14.11 -10.34
C GLN A 3 -9.60 -13.88 -9.38
N ASP A 4 -10.21 -14.94 -8.85
CA ASP A 4 -11.34 -14.84 -7.93
C ASP A 4 -10.90 -14.76 -6.46
N ARG A 5 -9.61 -15.01 -6.19
CA ARG A 5 -9.03 -14.83 -4.86
C ARG A 5 -7.51 -14.76 -4.92
N LEU A 6 -6.94 -14.13 -3.90
CA LEU A 6 -5.50 -14.08 -3.68
C LEU A 6 -5.22 -14.70 -2.31
N ILE A 7 -4.28 -15.61 -2.24
CA ILE A 7 -3.85 -16.22 -0.98
C ILE A 7 -2.39 -15.88 -0.74
N SER A 8 -2.09 -15.30 0.42
CA SER A 8 -0.72 -15.01 0.84
C SER A 8 -0.38 -15.80 2.08
N THR A 9 0.69 -16.59 2.02
CA THR A 9 1.24 -17.29 3.18
C THR A 9 2.28 -16.46 3.93
N ASN A 10 2.63 -15.29 3.43
CA ASN A 10 3.49 -14.32 4.11
C ASN A 10 2.61 -13.43 5.01
N TYR A 11 2.08 -14.02 6.05
CA TYR A 11 1.13 -13.36 6.95
C TYR A 11 1.81 -12.27 7.79
N PRO A 12 1.23 -11.08 7.96
CA PRO A 12 -0.01 -10.55 7.37
C PRO A 12 0.26 -9.61 6.19
N TYR A 13 1.06 -10.03 5.25
CA TYR A 13 1.46 -9.26 4.06
C TYR A 13 0.76 -9.77 2.82
N LEU A 14 0.46 -8.86 1.89
CA LEU A 14 -0.03 -9.18 0.54
C LEU A 14 0.95 -8.71 -0.52
N PRO A 15 1.16 -9.49 -1.59
CA PRO A 15 1.98 -9.02 -2.71
C PRO A 15 1.21 -7.96 -3.50
N VAL A 16 1.84 -6.82 -3.68
CA VAL A 16 1.26 -5.71 -4.45
C VAL A 16 2.25 -5.23 -5.51
N ARG A 17 1.72 -4.57 -6.53
CA ARG A 17 2.52 -3.84 -7.51
C ARG A 17 2.09 -2.38 -7.46
N VAL A 18 3.06 -1.48 -7.38
CA VAL A 18 2.84 -0.04 -7.37
C VAL A 18 3.46 0.56 -8.61
N ASP A 19 2.73 1.45 -9.28
CA ASP A 19 3.22 2.22 -10.41
C ASP A 19 3.06 3.71 -10.09
N ILE A 20 4.17 4.44 -10.12
CA ILE A 20 4.17 5.90 -9.97
C ILE A 20 4.96 6.47 -11.13
N ARG A 21 4.28 7.14 -12.06
CA ARG A 21 4.91 7.83 -13.19
C ARG A 21 5.83 6.92 -13.99
N GLY A 22 5.46 5.63 -14.15
CA GLY A 22 6.25 4.64 -14.87
C GLY A 22 7.25 3.87 -14.03
N TRP A 23 7.59 4.34 -12.83
CA TRP A 23 8.35 3.53 -11.89
C TRP A 23 7.43 2.43 -11.33
N GLN A 24 7.89 1.19 -11.37
CA GLN A 24 7.11 0.05 -10.90
C GLN A 24 7.92 -0.78 -9.91
N GLU A 25 7.23 -1.27 -8.89
CA GLU A 25 7.83 -2.15 -7.89
C GLU A 25 6.78 -3.16 -7.41
N GLU A 26 7.19 -4.41 -7.26
CA GLU A 26 6.41 -5.41 -6.55
C GLU A 26 7.00 -5.58 -5.16
N ALA A 27 6.15 -5.63 -4.16
CA ALA A 27 6.60 -5.74 -2.78
C ALA A 27 5.51 -6.36 -1.91
N PRO A 28 5.90 -7.01 -0.79
CA PRO A 28 4.93 -7.38 0.23
C PRO A 28 4.49 -6.13 0.99
N ALA A 29 3.17 -5.93 1.10
CA ALA A 29 2.60 -4.82 1.84
C ALA A 29 1.92 -5.32 3.10
N LEU A 30 2.25 -4.70 4.23
CA LEU A 30 1.63 -5.01 5.51
C LEU A 30 0.18 -4.56 5.50
N LEU A 31 -0.74 -5.41 5.95
CA LEU A 31 -2.13 -5.03 6.14
C LEU A 31 -2.28 -4.32 7.48
N ASP A 32 -2.72 -3.07 7.44
CA ASP A 32 -2.86 -2.26 8.66
C ASP A 32 -4.24 -1.61 8.71
N THR A 33 -5.16 -2.21 9.45
CA THR A 33 -6.52 -1.67 9.62
C THR A 33 -6.54 -0.42 10.50
N GLY A 34 -5.46 -0.11 11.18
CA GLY A 34 -5.30 1.14 11.94
C GLY A 34 -4.93 2.34 11.07
N PHE A 35 -4.45 2.08 9.85
CA PHE A 35 -4.20 3.13 8.88
C PHE A 35 -5.45 3.34 8.02
N THR A 36 -6.04 4.53 8.08
CA THR A 36 -7.30 4.80 7.38
C THR A 36 -7.12 5.18 5.91
N GLY A 37 -5.92 5.49 5.46
CA GLY A 37 -5.64 5.88 4.08
C GLY A 37 -5.52 4.68 3.13
N GLU A 38 -4.84 4.91 2.01
CA GLU A 38 -4.75 3.93 0.94
C GLU A 38 -3.44 3.15 0.97
N LEU A 39 -2.31 3.82 0.74
CA LEU A 39 -1.01 3.15 0.63
C LEU A 39 0.11 4.01 1.21
N ILE A 40 0.99 3.38 1.96
CA ILE A 40 2.27 3.96 2.37
C ILE A 40 3.38 3.16 1.69
N ILE A 41 4.38 3.85 1.14
CA ILE A 41 5.58 3.23 0.60
C ILE A 41 6.81 3.74 1.36
N PRO A 42 7.89 2.94 1.41
CA PRO A 42 9.05 3.32 2.22
C PRO A 42 9.82 4.51 1.64
N GLU A 43 10.47 5.27 2.51
CA GLU A 43 11.26 6.45 2.14
C GLU A 43 12.39 6.12 1.18
N SER A 44 12.91 4.90 1.21
CA SER A 44 13.96 4.45 0.29
C SER A 44 13.57 4.58 -1.18
N VAL A 45 12.27 4.58 -1.49
CA VAL A 45 11.77 4.73 -2.86
C VAL A 45 12.09 6.11 -3.43
N LEU A 46 12.25 7.14 -2.59
CA LEU A 46 12.60 8.49 -3.06
C LEU A 46 13.92 8.52 -3.82
N ALA A 47 14.84 7.60 -3.55
CA ALA A 47 16.11 7.48 -4.26
C ALA A 47 15.93 6.97 -5.69
N GLN A 48 14.75 6.50 -6.07
CA GLN A 48 14.46 5.99 -7.41
C GLN A 48 14.13 7.09 -8.44
N GLY A 49 14.10 8.34 -8.02
CA GLY A 49 13.87 9.44 -8.95
C GLY A 49 12.44 9.63 -9.38
N LEU A 50 11.50 9.60 -8.44
CA LEU A 50 10.06 9.80 -8.71
C LEU A 50 9.71 11.22 -9.15
N GLY A 51 10.63 12.17 -9.00
CA GLY A 51 10.38 13.58 -9.26
C GLY A 51 9.70 14.26 -8.06
N PHE A 52 9.24 15.48 -8.27
CA PHE A 52 8.57 16.23 -7.21
C PHE A 52 7.24 15.59 -6.85
N PRO A 53 6.90 15.56 -5.56
CA PRO A 53 5.60 15.00 -5.13
C PRO A 53 4.45 15.87 -5.63
N ASP A 54 3.26 15.24 -5.76
CA ASP A 54 2.04 15.94 -6.12
C ASP A 54 1.56 16.85 -5.00
N GLU A 55 1.72 16.40 -3.76
CA GLU A 55 1.32 17.12 -2.57
C GLU A 55 2.21 16.70 -1.39
N HIS A 56 2.03 17.38 -0.26
CA HIS A 56 2.58 16.98 1.03
C HIS A 56 1.46 16.87 2.05
N THR A 57 1.63 15.98 3.00
CA THR A 57 0.71 15.86 4.14
C THR A 57 1.53 15.83 5.43
N THR A 58 0.89 16.18 6.54
CA THR A 58 1.48 16.00 7.85
C THR A 58 0.95 14.75 8.50
N VAL A 59 1.85 13.95 9.06
CA VAL A 59 1.51 12.68 9.73
C VAL A 59 1.98 12.77 11.17
N GLU A 60 1.08 12.50 12.09
CA GLU A 60 1.44 12.41 13.51
C GLU A 60 1.99 11.02 13.78
N VAL A 61 3.21 10.97 14.29
CA VAL A 61 3.87 9.72 14.68
C VAL A 61 4.01 9.70 16.20
N GLY A 62 4.50 8.60 16.75
CA GLY A 62 4.70 8.46 18.18
C GLY A 62 5.38 9.67 18.81
N ASP A 63 5.16 9.91 20.10
CA ASP A 63 5.69 11.05 20.87
C ASP A 63 5.13 12.42 20.43
N ASN A 64 3.95 12.46 19.83
CA ASN A 64 3.29 13.67 19.35
C ASN A 64 4.12 14.46 18.33
N ARG A 65 5.07 13.81 17.65
CA ARG A 65 5.81 14.45 16.56
C ARG A 65 4.98 14.49 15.32
N VAL A 66 5.10 15.58 14.56
CA VAL A 66 4.46 15.76 13.27
C VAL A 66 5.54 15.71 12.20
N ILE A 67 5.38 14.83 11.23
CA ILE A 67 6.29 14.67 10.10
C ILE A 67 5.59 15.11 8.84
N ASP A 68 6.31 15.86 8.00
CA ASP A 68 5.86 16.22 6.66
C ASP A 68 6.22 15.08 5.71
N ALA A 69 5.23 14.53 5.05
CA ALA A 69 5.42 13.38 4.16
C ALA A 69 4.97 13.71 2.73
N PRO A 70 5.78 13.36 1.71
CA PRO A 70 5.38 13.57 0.32
C PRO A 70 4.26 12.61 -0.09
N ILE A 71 3.38 13.10 -0.96
CA ILE A 71 2.29 12.34 -1.55
C ILE A 71 2.47 12.26 -3.05
N TYR A 72 2.30 11.06 -3.61
CA TYR A 72 2.24 10.82 -5.04
C TYR A 72 0.91 10.17 -5.39
N LEU A 73 0.41 10.42 -6.59
CA LEU A 73 -0.69 9.65 -7.15
C LEU A 73 -0.11 8.49 -7.94
N GLY A 74 -0.63 7.31 -7.71
CA GLY A 74 -0.14 6.11 -8.37
C GLY A 74 -1.24 5.12 -8.69
N THR A 75 -0.85 4.00 -9.26
CA THR A 75 -1.72 2.86 -9.53
C THR A 75 -1.27 1.71 -8.66
N LEU A 76 -2.21 1.07 -8.01
CA LEU A 76 -1.96 -0.06 -7.13
C LEU A 76 -2.65 -1.31 -7.65
N GLU A 77 -1.94 -2.41 -7.64
CA GLU A 77 -2.50 -3.70 -8.00
C GLU A 77 -2.22 -4.70 -6.87
N LEU A 78 -3.28 -5.29 -6.33
CA LEU A 78 -3.14 -6.53 -5.58
C LEU A 78 -2.94 -7.63 -6.64
N ILE A 79 -1.88 -8.40 -6.49
CA ILE A 79 -1.47 -9.31 -7.58
C ILE A 79 -2.61 -10.25 -7.97
N GLY A 80 -3.01 -10.18 -9.22
CA GLY A 80 -4.09 -10.99 -9.77
C GLY A 80 -5.45 -10.30 -9.85
N PHE A 81 -5.60 -9.12 -9.22
CA PHE A 81 -6.81 -8.31 -9.35
C PHE A 81 -6.58 -7.14 -10.30
N PRO A 82 -7.66 -6.53 -10.82
CA PRO A 82 -7.52 -5.36 -11.69
C PRO A 82 -6.80 -4.20 -10.99
N PRO A 83 -6.01 -3.40 -11.74
CA PRO A 83 -5.35 -2.23 -11.17
C PRO A 83 -6.33 -1.20 -10.61
N ILE A 84 -5.95 -0.58 -9.52
CA ILE A 84 -6.71 0.50 -8.88
C ILE A 84 -6.01 1.81 -9.20
N PRO A 85 -6.63 2.70 -9.99
CA PRO A 85 -6.00 3.97 -10.37
C PRO A 85 -6.18 5.04 -9.29
N ASP A 86 -5.42 6.11 -9.43
CA ASP A 86 -5.55 7.34 -8.62
C ASP A 86 -5.45 7.07 -7.11
N VAL A 87 -4.55 6.17 -6.74
CA VAL A 87 -4.30 5.86 -5.34
C VAL A 87 -3.40 6.93 -4.74
N THR A 88 -3.79 7.42 -3.56
CA THR A 88 -2.95 8.34 -2.79
C THR A 88 -1.86 7.55 -2.09
N VAL A 89 -0.61 7.82 -2.46
CA VAL A 89 0.57 7.13 -1.95
C VAL A 89 1.35 8.08 -1.07
N ILE A 90 1.47 7.73 0.21
CA ILE A 90 2.24 8.51 1.18
C ILE A 90 3.62 7.86 1.33
N VAL A 91 4.68 8.66 1.23
CA VAL A 91 6.04 8.17 1.44
C VAL A 91 6.44 8.37 2.89
N LEU A 92 6.57 7.28 3.63
CA LEU A 92 6.81 7.32 5.06
C LEU A 92 7.35 5.99 5.56
N GLY A 93 8.33 6.04 6.47
CA GLY A 93 8.83 4.83 7.14
C GLY A 93 9.64 3.92 6.24
N ASP A 94 9.59 2.62 6.53
CA ASP A 94 10.47 1.62 5.92
C ASP A 94 9.73 0.41 5.34
N GLU A 95 8.40 0.42 5.30
CA GLU A 95 7.58 -0.68 4.78
C GLU A 95 6.50 -0.18 3.83
N TYR A 96 6.05 -1.09 2.94
CA TYR A 96 4.80 -0.91 2.20
C TYR A 96 3.65 -1.27 3.14
N ILE A 97 2.64 -0.40 3.23
CA ILE A 97 1.49 -0.59 4.13
C ILE A 97 0.20 -0.30 3.38
N LEU A 98 -0.73 -1.25 3.41
CA LEU A 98 -2.09 -1.08 2.87
C LEU A 98 -3.03 -0.64 3.98
N GLY A 99 -3.73 0.46 3.72
CA GLY A 99 -4.72 0.99 4.64
C GLY A 99 -6.14 0.52 4.34
N ARG A 100 -7.07 0.93 5.18
CA ARG A 100 -8.46 0.50 5.10
C ARG A 100 -9.17 0.91 3.82
N GLU A 101 -8.83 2.06 3.23
CA GLU A 101 -9.50 2.48 2.00
C GLU A 101 -9.25 1.52 0.84
N ILE A 102 -8.11 0.82 0.84
CA ILE A 102 -7.87 -0.26 -0.12
C ILE A 102 -8.51 -1.55 0.35
N LEU A 103 -8.30 -1.92 1.62
CA LEU A 103 -8.82 -3.18 2.16
C LEU A 103 -10.34 -3.27 2.11
N ASP A 104 -11.02 -2.15 2.27
CA ASP A 104 -12.48 -2.08 2.23
C ASP A 104 -13.06 -2.31 0.83
N LEU A 105 -12.23 -2.32 -0.21
CA LEU A 105 -12.66 -2.71 -1.56
C LEU A 105 -12.79 -4.22 -1.74
N PHE A 106 -12.35 -5.00 -0.76
CA PHE A 106 -12.26 -6.45 -0.84
C PHE A 106 -12.80 -7.11 0.41
N GLU A 107 -13.07 -8.41 0.29
CA GLU A 107 -13.27 -9.26 1.45
C GLU A 107 -11.90 -9.82 1.84
N VAL A 108 -11.48 -9.54 3.07
CA VAL A 108 -10.16 -9.94 3.56
C VAL A 108 -10.32 -10.84 4.78
N THR A 109 -9.75 -12.04 4.69
CA THR A 109 -9.76 -13.01 5.78
C THR A 109 -8.36 -13.21 6.34
N PHE A 110 -8.21 -13.01 7.64
CA PHE A 110 -7.01 -13.37 8.38
C PHE A 110 -7.20 -14.79 8.92
N ASP A 111 -6.58 -15.76 8.27
CA ASP A 111 -6.82 -17.17 8.54
C ASP A 111 -5.82 -17.70 9.56
N HIS A 112 -6.22 -17.66 10.85
CA HIS A 112 -5.49 -18.26 11.99
C HIS A 112 -4.02 -17.85 12.11
N GLY A 113 -3.65 -16.63 11.68
CA GLY A 113 -2.26 -16.19 11.72
C GLY A 113 -1.34 -16.90 10.72
N GLN A 114 -1.89 -17.67 9.81
CA GLN A 114 -1.14 -18.50 8.86
C GLN A 114 -1.12 -17.91 7.46
N ARG A 115 -2.22 -17.29 7.06
CA ARG A 115 -2.36 -16.74 5.72
C ARG A 115 -3.43 -15.66 5.67
N VAL A 116 -3.35 -14.86 4.62
CA VAL A 116 -4.39 -13.87 4.28
C VAL A 116 -5.07 -14.33 3.00
N ILE A 117 -6.39 -14.29 2.98
CA ILE A 117 -7.20 -14.61 1.80
C ILE A 117 -7.97 -13.38 1.41
N VAL A 118 -7.84 -12.96 0.15
CA VAL A 118 -8.53 -11.78 -0.39
C VAL A 118 -9.46 -12.21 -1.51
N ARG A 119 -10.70 -11.72 -1.46
CA ARG A 119 -11.71 -11.91 -2.51
C ARG A 119 -12.27 -10.57 -2.93
N PRO A 120 -12.80 -10.48 -4.15
CA PRO A 120 -13.48 -9.26 -4.60
C PRO A 120 -14.64 -8.85 -3.69
#